data_03295fa4190502b823635bc133a8e1a8
#
_entry.id   03295fa4190502b823635bc133a8e1a8
#
_cell.length_a   1.000
_cell.length_b   1.000
_cell.length_c   1.000
_cell.angle_alpha   90.00
_cell.angle_beta   90.00
_cell.angle_gamma   90.00
#
_symmetry.space_group_name_H-M   'P 1'
#
loop_
_entity.id
_entity.type
_entity.pdbx_description
1 polymer ?
#
loop_
_entity_poly.entity_id
_entity_poly.type
_entity_poly.pdbx_seq_one_letter_code
_entity_poly.pdbx_strand_id
1 'polypeptide(L)'
;MRHNFRDLEVWKDSFSIVKSVYDICSQLPDEEKFGLKSQVQRCAVSIPSNIAEGSGRTSDKEFLHFLSIAISSSYELETQLLLIQDLFGIDINELIIKIQSNQRMIGGLKRKLSQK
;
A
#
# COMPACT_ATOMS: atom_id res chain seq x y z
N MET A 1 -0.75 -8.48 21.72
CA MET A 1 -0.68 -8.37 20.24
C MET A 1 -0.54 -9.76 19.66
N ARG A 2 -1.42 -10.13 18.75
CA ARG A 2 -1.41 -11.47 18.15
C ARG A 2 -0.22 -11.67 17.21
N HIS A 3 0.14 -10.62 16.49
CA HIS A 3 1.27 -10.62 15.55
C HIS A 3 2.08 -9.36 15.78
N ASN A 4 3.39 -9.50 15.66
CA ASN A 4 4.25 -8.33 15.64
C ASN A 4 4.37 -7.87 14.19
N PHE A 5 3.71 -6.78 13.85
CA PHE A 5 3.66 -6.31 12.46
C PHE A 5 5.07 -6.06 11.89
N ARG A 6 6.02 -5.66 12.73
CA ARG A 6 7.39 -5.40 12.27
C ARG A 6 8.07 -6.65 11.70
N ASP A 7 7.61 -7.83 12.08
CA ASP A 7 8.15 -9.11 11.60
C ASP A 7 7.45 -9.60 10.33
N LEU A 8 6.32 -9.01 9.97
CA LEU A 8 5.57 -9.41 8.78
C LEU A 8 6.25 -8.90 7.51
N GLU A 9 6.58 -9.82 6.60
CA GLU A 9 7.21 -9.45 5.33
C GLU A 9 6.33 -8.49 4.53
N VAL A 10 5.01 -8.70 4.54
CA VAL A 10 4.08 -7.83 3.83
C VAL A 10 4.10 -6.41 4.37
N TRP A 11 4.29 -6.24 5.68
CA TRP A 11 4.41 -4.90 6.27
C TRP A 11 5.72 -4.23 5.85
N LYS A 12 6.83 -4.94 5.91
CA LYS A 12 8.14 -4.43 5.51
C LYS A 12 8.14 -4.01 4.05
N ASP A 13 7.52 -4.83 3.20
CA ASP A 13 7.39 -4.55 1.77
C ASP A 13 6.54 -3.30 1.53
N SER A 14 5.41 -3.19 2.23
CA SER A 14 4.54 -2.01 2.15
C SER A 14 5.25 -0.73 2.60
N PHE A 15 6.03 -0.84 3.67
CA PHE A 15 6.82 0.27 4.19
C PHE A 15 7.80 0.79 3.13
N SER A 16 8.47 -0.14 2.42
CA SER A 16 9.38 0.19 1.33
C SER A 16 8.66 0.90 0.18
N ILE A 17 7.44 0.47 -0.15
CA ILE A 17 6.63 1.09 -1.20
C ILE A 17 6.33 2.55 -0.86
N VAL A 18 6.01 2.86 0.39
CA VAL A 18 5.76 4.25 0.83
C VAL A 18 6.95 5.14 0.50
N LYS A 19 8.16 4.68 0.78
CA LYS A 19 9.36 5.45 0.49
C LYS A 19 9.51 5.72 -1.00
N SER A 20 9.27 4.71 -1.83
CA SER A 20 9.33 4.85 -3.29
C SER A 20 8.26 5.81 -3.81
N VAL A 21 7.07 5.79 -3.23
CA VAL A 21 5.99 6.73 -3.58
C VAL A 21 6.41 8.17 -3.29
N TYR A 22 7.03 8.40 -2.13
CA TYR A 22 7.50 9.76 -1.79
C TYR A 22 8.57 10.24 -2.77
N ASP A 23 9.45 9.35 -3.22
CA ASP A 23 10.45 9.69 -4.24
C ASP A 23 9.78 10.10 -5.56
N ILE A 24 8.78 9.35 -5.99
CA ILE A 24 8.01 9.69 -7.21
C ILE A 24 7.32 11.04 -7.02
N CYS A 25 6.69 11.26 -5.87
CA CYS A 25 5.96 12.50 -5.59
C CYS A 25 6.87 13.74 -5.60
N SER A 26 8.16 13.57 -5.28
CA SER A 26 9.11 14.67 -5.31
C SER A 26 9.31 15.24 -6.72
N GLN A 27 8.94 14.48 -7.74
CA GLN A 27 9.04 14.88 -9.14
C GLN A 27 7.79 15.59 -9.66
N LEU A 28 6.73 15.64 -8.85
CA LEU A 28 5.48 16.30 -9.23
C LEU A 28 5.58 17.82 -9.09
N PRO A 29 4.86 18.59 -9.93
CA PRO A 29 4.81 20.04 -9.79
C PRO A 29 4.24 20.47 -8.43
N ASP A 30 4.67 21.64 -7.95
CA ASP A 30 4.18 22.20 -6.67
C ASP A 30 2.66 22.40 -6.67
N GLU A 31 2.06 22.65 -7.83
CA GLU A 31 0.60 22.82 -7.96
C GLU A 31 -0.16 21.58 -7.51
N GLU A 32 0.49 20.40 -7.50
CA GLU A 32 -0.14 19.14 -7.09
C GLU A 32 0.00 18.85 -5.59
N LYS A 33 0.59 19.76 -4.83
CA LYS A 33 0.86 19.57 -3.39
C LYS A 33 -0.38 19.16 -2.60
N PHE A 34 -1.51 19.81 -2.84
CA PHE A 34 -2.77 19.54 -2.12
C PHE A 34 -3.73 18.66 -2.91
N GLY A 35 -3.40 18.33 -4.14
CA GLY A 35 -4.20 17.46 -4.99
C GLY A 35 -3.63 16.05 -5.05
N LEU A 36 -3.17 15.66 -6.24
CA LEU A 36 -2.72 14.30 -6.52
C LEU A 36 -1.58 13.84 -5.61
N LYS A 37 -0.60 14.70 -5.34
CA LYS A 37 0.53 14.37 -4.47
C LYS A 37 0.05 13.95 -3.08
N SER A 38 -0.82 14.75 -2.47
CA SER A 38 -1.38 14.47 -1.15
C SER A 38 -2.17 13.16 -1.13
N GLN A 39 -3.00 12.92 -2.15
CA GLN A 39 -3.82 11.71 -2.25
C GLN A 39 -2.96 10.46 -2.39
N VAL A 40 -1.94 10.50 -3.25
CA VAL A 40 -1.05 9.37 -3.51
C VAL A 40 -0.29 9.00 -2.24
N GLN A 41 0.25 9.99 -1.54
CA GLN A 41 0.98 9.77 -0.29
C GLN A 41 0.07 9.15 0.77
N ARG A 42 -1.15 9.63 0.87
CA ARG A 42 -2.14 9.13 1.84
C ARG A 42 -2.53 7.69 1.56
N CYS A 43 -2.75 7.35 0.29
CA CYS A 43 -3.04 5.97 -0.13
C CYS A 43 -1.89 5.03 0.21
N ALA A 44 -0.66 5.45 -0.07
CA ALA A 44 0.52 4.63 0.18
C ALA A 44 0.66 4.33 1.67
N VAL A 45 0.55 5.36 2.53
CA VAL A 45 0.67 5.21 3.99
C VAL A 45 -0.45 4.31 4.55
N SER A 46 -1.63 4.34 3.95
CA SER A 46 -2.76 3.52 4.36
C SER A 46 -2.44 2.01 4.31
N ILE A 47 -1.58 1.58 3.39
CA ILE A 47 -1.29 0.15 3.23
C ILE A 47 -0.58 -0.42 4.47
N PRO A 48 0.62 0.04 4.86
CA PRO A 48 1.26 -0.51 6.06
C PRO A 48 0.49 -0.19 7.33
N SER A 49 -0.21 0.94 7.38
CA SER A 49 -0.99 1.33 8.57
C SER A 49 -2.10 0.33 8.84
N ASN A 50 -2.82 -0.10 7.80
CA ASN A 50 -3.91 -1.08 7.97
C ASN A 50 -3.39 -2.49 8.24
N ILE A 51 -2.26 -2.86 7.66
CA ILE A 51 -1.63 -4.15 7.98
C ILE A 51 -1.26 -4.18 9.47
N ALA A 52 -0.62 -3.13 9.97
CA ALA A 52 -0.23 -3.03 11.37
C ALA A 52 -1.45 -3.05 12.30
N GLU A 53 -2.47 -2.26 11.97
CA GLU A 53 -3.71 -2.18 12.75
C GLU A 53 -4.37 -3.55 12.85
N GLY A 54 -4.50 -4.23 11.72
CA GLY A 54 -5.14 -5.55 11.67
C GLY A 54 -4.36 -6.61 12.44
N SER A 55 -3.02 -6.52 12.39
CA SER A 55 -2.17 -7.52 13.05
C SER A 55 -2.33 -7.51 14.58
N GLY A 56 -2.76 -6.39 15.14
CA GLY A 56 -2.97 -6.26 16.58
C GLY A 56 -4.38 -6.61 17.03
N ARG A 57 -5.28 -6.96 16.12
CA ARG A 57 -6.66 -7.28 16.47
C ARG A 57 -6.78 -8.67 17.11
N THR A 58 -7.90 -8.91 17.77
CA THR A 58 -8.12 -10.12 18.56
C THR A 58 -8.56 -11.33 17.73
N SER A 59 -9.00 -11.13 16.50
CA SER A 59 -9.48 -12.23 15.66
C SER A 59 -8.93 -12.15 14.23
N ASP A 60 -8.87 -13.30 13.57
CA ASP A 60 -8.50 -13.38 12.17
C ASP A 60 -9.52 -12.66 11.28
N LYS A 61 -10.78 -12.68 11.66
CA LYS A 61 -11.85 -11.97 10.93
C LYS A 61 -11.58 -10.48 10.88
N GLU A 62 -11.18 -9.90 12.01
CA GLU A 62 -10.83 -8.47 12.08
C GLU A 62 -9.57 -8.17 11.26
N PHE A 63 -8.57 -9.05 11.35
CA PHE A 63 -7.34 -8.90 10.56
C PHE A 63 -7.66 -8.92 9.07
N LEU A 64 -8.51 -9.87 8.63
CA LEU A 64 -8.97 -9.94 7.23
C LEU A 64 -9.64 -8.65 6.78
N HIS A 65 -10.43 -8.03 7.65
CA HIS A 65 -11.07 -6.75 7.35
C HIS A 65 -10.03 -5.66 7.05
N PHE A 66 -9.01 -5.54 7.90
CA PHE A 66 -7.97 -4.53 7.70
C PHE A 66 -7.10 -4.83 6.48
N LEU A 67 -6.85 -6.11 6.18
CA LEU A 67 -6.14 -6.49 4.97
C LEU A 67 -6.94 -6.15 3.71
N SER A 68 -8.27 -6.25 3.78
CA SER A 68 -9.14 -5.85 2.67
C SER A 68 -9.06 -4.34 2.41
N ILE A 69 -8.96 -3.54 3.48
CA ILE A 69 -8.75 -2.10 3.34
C ILE A 69 -7.38 -1.82 2.71
N ALA A 70 -6.35 -2.53 3.16
CA ALA A 70 -4.99 -2.36 2.64
C ALA A 70 -4.93 -2.65 1.14
N ILE A 71 -5.53 -3.75 0.69
CA ILE A 71 -5.47 -4.12 -0.73
C ILE A 71 -6.29 -3.14 -1.58
N SER A 72 -7.42 -2.65 -1.06
CA SER A 72 -8.21 -1.61 -1.75
C SER A 72 -7.41 -0.33 -1.91
N SER A 73 -6.68 0.08 -0.87
CA SER A 73 -5.77 1.24 -0.94
C SER A 73 -4.68 1.02 -1.98
N SER A 74 -4.20 -0.22 -2.11
CA SER A 74 -3.18 -0.56 -3.10
C SER A 74 -3.70 -0.40 -4.54
N TYR A 75 -4.93 -0.82 -4.80
CA TYR A 75 -5.54 -0.62 -6.12
C TYR A 75 -5.74 0.86 -6.45
N GLU A 76 -6.15 1.63 -5.45
CA GLU A 76 -6.28 3.09 -5.60
C GLU A 76 -4.93 3.74 -5.87
N LEU A 77 -3.90 3.34 -5.14
CA LEU A 77 -2.53 3.81 -5.33
C LEU A 77 -2.04 3.49 -6.74
N GLU A 78 -2.23 2.27 -7.20
CA GLU A 78 -1.82 1.85 -8.54
C GLU A 78 -2.49 2.72 -9.60
N THR A 79 -3.79 2.98 -9.46
CA THR A 79 -4.55 3.84 -10.36
C THR A 79 -3.96 5.25 -10.40
N GLN A 80 -3.67 5.82 -9.23
CA GLN A 80 -3.12 7.17 -9.13
C GLN A 80 -1.73 7.27 -9.74
N LEU A 81 -0.89 6.24 -9.56
CA LEU A 81 0.44 6.21 -10.16
C LEU A 81 0.38 6.10 -11.69
N LEU A 82 -0.57 5.33 -12.22
CA LEU A 82 -0.79 5.27 -13.66
C LEU A 82 -1.21 6.63 -14.21
N LEU A 83 -2.03 7.38 -13.46
CA LEU A 83 -2.39 8.75 -13.81
C LEU A 83 -1.15 9.67 -13.80
N ILE A 84 -0.29 9.52 -12.82
CA ILE A 84 0.96 10.29 -12.75
C ILE A 84 1.82 10.04 -13.99
N GLN A 85 1.96 8.79 -14.38
CA GLN A 85 2.72 8.45 -15.59
C GLN A 85 2.11 9.10 -16.83
N ASP A 86 0.80 9.00 -16.97
CA ASP A 86 0.09 9.52 -18.14
C ASP A 86 0.13 11.04 -18.21
N LEU A 87 -0.09 11.71 -17.07
CA LEU A 87 -0.20 13.19 -17.02
C LEU A 87 1.15 13.90 -17.01
N PHE A 88 2.16 13.31 -16.40
CA PHE A 88 3.44 13.99 -16.16
C PHE A 88 4.64 13.28 -16.79
N GLY A 89 4.45 12.13 -17.39
CA GLY A 89 5.54 11.39 -18.05
C GLY A 89 6.57 10.84 -17.07
N ILE A 90 6.22 10.65 -15.81
CA ILE A 90 7.13 10.10 -14.81
C ILE A 90 7.10 8.58 -14.90
N ASP A 91 8.28 7.94 -14.97
CA ASP A 91 8.39 6.49 -15.06
C ASP A 91 8.05 5.86 -13.70
N ILE A 92 7.01 5.02 -13.69
CA ILE A 92 6.55 4.33 -12.47
C ILE A 92 6.61 2.80 -12.64
N ASN A 93 7.23 2.30 -13.69
CA ASN A 93 7.17 0.87 -14.05
C ASN A 93 7.70 -0.04 -12.94
N GLU A 94 8.87 0.27 -12.37
CA GLU A 94 9.45 -0.52 -11.27
C GLU A 94 8.53 -0.53 -10.06
N LEU A 95 7.96 0.63 -9.72
CA LEU A 95 7.09 0.76 -8.56
C LEU A 95 5.80 -0.02 -8.76
N ILE A 96 5.23 0.00 -9.96
CA ILE A 96 4.03 -0.79 -10.26
C ILE A 96 4.30 -2.29 -10.04
N ILE A 97 5.45 -2.79 -10.46
CA ILE A 97 5.82 -4.19 -10.26
C ILE A 97 5.87 -4.52 -8.77
N LYS A 98 6.46 -3.64 -7.97
CA LYS A 98 6.52 -3.78 -6.51
C LYS A 98 5.13 -3.80 -5.88
N ILE A 99 4.26 -2.91 -6.34
CA ILE A 99 2.88 -2.80 -5.82
C ILE A 99 2.11 -4.07 -6.15
N GLN A 100 2.22 -4.60 -7.36
CA GLN A 100 1.53 -5.82 -7.75
C GLN A 100 2.05 -7.02 -6.95
N SER A 101 3.35 -7.08 -6.69
CA SER A 101 3.92 -8.11 -5.82
C SER A 101 3.36 -8.00 -4.39
N ASN A 102 3.26 -6.78 -3.87
CA ASN A 102 2.67 -6.51 -2.56
C ASN A 102 1.20 -6.95 -2.50
N GLN A 103 0.43 -6.69 -3.54
CA GLN A 103 -0.97 -7.14 -3.64
C GLN A 103 -1.06 -8.67 -3.54
N ARG A 104 -0.15 -9.39 -4.21
CA ARG A 104 -0.13 -10.85 -4.11
C ARG A 104 0.23 -11.32 -2.70
N MET A 105 1.14 -10.63 -2.02
CA MET A 105 1.49 -10.95 -0.63
C MET A 105 0.31 -10.76 0.31
N ILE A 106 -0.40 -9.64 0.17
CA ILE A 106 -1.62 -9.37 0.97
C ILE A 106 -2.66 -10.43 0.69
N GLY A 107 -2.90 -10.75 -0.59
CA GLY A 107 -3.85 -11.78 -1.00
C GLY A 107 -3.50 -13.14 -0.43
N GLY A 108 -2.22 -13.50 -0.41
CA GLY A 108 -1.73 -14.75 0.17
C GLY A 108 -1.99 -14.83 1.66
N LEU A 109 -1.74 -13.75 2.38
CA LEU A 109 -2.01 -13.68 3.82
C LEU A 109 -3.51 -13.79 4.10
N LYS A 110 -4.33 -13.11 3.31
CA LYS A 110 -5.79 -13.20 3.44
C LYS A 110 -6.27 -14.64 3.26
N ARG A 111 -5.76 -15.35 2.25
CA ARG A 111 -6.14 -16.75 2.01
C ARG A 111 -5.72 -17.62 3.20
N LYS A 112 -4.52 -17.44 3.72
CA LYS A 112 -4.02 -18.19 4.86
C LYS A 112 -4.91 -18.01 6.10
N LEU A 113 -5.30 -16.77 6.37
CA LEU A 113 -6.15 -16.46 7.52
C LEU A 113 -7.57 -16.99 7.36
N SER A 114 -8.10 -17.03 6.13
CA SER A 114 -9.47 -17.48 5.89
C SER A 114 -9.62 -19.00 5.83
N GLN A 115 -8.52 -19.75 5.83
CA GLN A 115 -8.55 -21.22 5.81
C GLN A 115 -8.67 -21.86 7.18
N LYS A 116 -8.76 -21.05 8.23
CA LYS A 116 -8.88 -21.56 9.60
C LYS A 116 -10.31 -21.85 9.99
#